data_3ede813a18cbdc7f48778cafbea09eb9
#
_entry.id   3ede813a18cbdc7f48778cafbea09eb9
#
_cell.length_a   1.000
_cell.length_b   1.000
_cell.length_c   1.000
_cell.angle_alpha   90.00
_cell.angle_beta   90.00
_cell.angle_gamma   90.00
#
_symmetry.space_group_name_H-M   'P 1'
#
loop_
_entity.id
_entity.type
_entity.pdbx_description
1 polymer ?
#
loop_
_entity_poly.entity_id
_entity_poly.type
_entity_poly.pdbx_seq_one_letter_code
_entity_poly.pdbx_strand_id
1 'polypeptide(L)'
;MKRSIEFAENLKYYRTKHGFTQKQLAEKIGYTEKSVSKWENDNALPTMDMCLKLAELFQISLDELMFEKISCHYFLGIDGGGTKTAFKLVDENGAVVNKIYKGSSNPNDIGMENAMAVLKEGISQVCNGIPFSQVTMFAGLSG
;
A
#
# COMPACT_ATOMS: atom_id res chain seq x y z
N MET A 1 -18.88 15.08 18.66
CA MET A 1 -18.28 13.86 18.09
C MET A 1 -16.84 14.14 17.72
N LYS A 2 -15.92 13.35 18.25
CA LYS A 2 -14.49 13.49 17.94
C LYS A 2 -14.19 12.92 16.56
N ARG A 3 -13.59 13.72 15.69
CA ARG A 3 -13.08 13.23 14.40
C ARG A 3 -11.74 12.56 14.62
N SER A 4 -11.54 11.42 13.99
CA SER A 4 -10.24 10.74 14.02
C SER A 4 -9.27 11.43 13.08
N ILE A 5 -8.01 11.55 13.51
CA ILE A 5 -6.95 12.06 12.65
C ILE A 5 -6.42 10.91 11.81
N GLU A 6 -6.59 11.02 10.50
CA GLU A 6 -6.17 10.00 9.54
C GLU A 6 -4.93 10.47 8.74
N PHE A 7 -4.18 11.40 9.29
CA PHE A 7 -3.08 12.08 8.59
C PHE A 7 -1.99 11.12 8.09
N ALA A 8 -1.56 10.19 8.93
CA ALA A 8 -0.45 9.29 8.60
C ALA A 8 -0.74 8.46 7.34
N GLU A 9 -1.90 7.83 7.30
CA GLU A 9 -2.34 7.02 6.15
C GLU A 9 -2.59 7.88 4.92
N ASN A 10 -3.20 9.05 5.12
CA ASN A 10 -3.52 9.97 4.03
C ASN A 10 -2.24 10.51 3.39
N LEU A 11 -1.25 10.87 4.21
CA LEU A 11 0.05 11.35 3.71
C LEU A 11 0.71 10.30 2.84
N LYS A 12 0.77 9.07 3.29
CA LYS A 12 1.35 7.96 2.55
C LYS A 12 0.59 7.74 1.23
N TYR A 13 -0.74 7.77 1.28
CA TYR A 13 -1.57 7.60 0.09
C TYR A 13 -1.30 8.67 -0.96
N TYR A 14 -1.37 9.95 -0.58
CA TYR A 14 -1.16 11.04 -1.55
C TYR A 14 0.27 11.09 -2.05
N ARG A 15 1.25 10.80 -1.19
CA ARG A 15 2.65 10.70 -1.59
C ARG A 15 2.84 9.64 -2.68
N THR A 16 2.35 8.44 -2.44
CA THR A 16 2.50 7.33 -3.40
C THR A 16 1.69 7.56 -4.67
N LYS A 17 0.52 8.16 -4.55
CA LYS A 17 -0.33 8.51 -5.69
C LYS A 17 0.38 9.50 -6.63
N HIS A 18 1.15 10.42 -6.08
CA HIS A 18 1.93 11.38 -6.86
C HIS A 18 3.30 10.85 -7.28
N GLY A 19 3.61 9.59 -6.97
CA GLY A 19 4.84 8.94 -7.39
C GLY A 19 6.09 9.35 -6.64
N PHE A 20 5.96 9.92 -5.43
CA PHE A 20 7.10 10.35 -4.64
C PHE A 20 7.54 9.26 -3.65
N THR A 21 8.87 9.08 -3.51
CA THR A 21 9.42 8.38 -2.36
C THR A 21 9.38 9.31 -1.15
N GLN A 22 9.60 8.77 0.05
CA GLN A 22 9.69 9.59 1.26
C GLN A 22 10.79 10.64 1.14
N LYS A 23 11.92 10.26 0.55
CA LYS A 23 13.04 11.16 0.32
C LYS A 23 12.68 12.27 -0.66
N GLN A 24 12.01 11.94 -1.76
CA GLN A 24 11.59 12.92 -2.77
C GLN A 24 10.59 13.93 -2.21
N LEU A 25 9.63 13.45 -1.42
CA LEU A 25 8.68 14.34 -0.76
C LEU A 25 9.40 15.27 0.21
N ALA A 26 10.30 14.72 1.03
CA ALA A 26 11.08 15.51 1.99
C ALA A 26 11.86 16.62 1.30
N GLU A 27 12.51 16.33 0.18
CA GLU A 27 13.24 17.32 -0.61
C GLU A 27 12.33 18.43 -1.12
N LYS A 28 11.10 18.09 -1.55
CA LYS A 28 10.14 19.08 -2.05
C LYS A 28 9.64 20.06 -0.98
N ILE A 29 9.56 19.60 0.26
CA ILE A 29 9.01 20.41 1.36
C ILE A 29 10.08 20.97 2.29
N GLY A 30 11.36 20.66 2.02
CA GLY A 30 12.47 21.16 2.83
C GLY A 30 12.64 20.48 4.18
N TYR A 31 12.26 19.20 4.26
CA TYR A 31 12.42 18.37 5.45
C TYR A 31 13.33 17.18 5.17
N THR A 32 13.47 16.29 6.15
CA THR A 32 14.27 15.06 6.00
C THR A 32 13.37 13.86 5.74
N GLU A 33 13.92 12.84 5.10
CA GLU A 33 13.24 11.56 4.91
C GLU A 33 12.76 10.98 6.25
N LYS A 34 13.56 11.13 7.29
CA LYS A 34 13.25 10.67 8.65
C LYS A 34 11.98 11.35 9.19
N SER A 35 11.81 12.64 8.93
CA SER A 35 10.61 13.38 9.33
C SER A 35 9.36 12.82 8.64
N VAL A 36 9.42 12.62 7.33
CA VAL A 36 8.31 12.06 6.56
C VAL A 36 7.97 10.66 7.07
N SER A 37 8.98 9.83 7.33
CA SER A 37 8.78 8.49 7.88
C SER A 37 8.07 8.52 9.24
N LYS A 38 8.45 9.43 10.11
CA LYS A 38 7.79 9.59 11.42
C LYS A 38 6.31 9.98 11.27
N TRP A 39 6.01 10.88 10.35
CA TRP A 39 4.64 11.31 10.10
C TRP A 39 3.79 10.17 9.55
N GLU A 40 4.32 9.37 8.64
CA GLU A 40 3.60 8.22 8.05
C GLU A 40 3.43 7.05 9.02
N ASN A 41 4.28 6.95 10.04
CA ASN A 41 4.18 5.92 11.08
C ASN A 41 3.41 6.38 12.32
N ASP A 42 2.75 7.54 12.23
CA ASP A 42 1.95 8.13 13.30
C ASP A 42 2.75 8.41 14.58
N ASN A 43 4.06 8.61 14.46
CA ASN A 43 4.95 8.92 15.58
C ASN A 43 5.08 10.41 15.84
N ALA A 44 4.68 11.24 14.89
CA ALA A 44 4.71 12.70 15.02
C ALA A 44 3.74 13.33 14.01
N LEU A 45 3.34 14.56 14.28
CA LEU A 45 2.57 15.39 13.34
C LEU A 45 3.42 16.59 12.94
N PRO A 46 3.34 17.04 11.69
CA PRO A 46 4.01 18.28 11.29
C PRO A 46 3.26 19.50 11.85
N THR A 47 3.90 20.67 11.74
CA THR A 47 3.23 21.93 12.09
C THR A 47 2.04 22.19 11.18
N MET A 48 1.12 23.06 11.62
CA MET A 48 -0.04 23.44 10.81
C MET A 48 0.39 24.03 9.46
N ASP A 49 1.42 24.87 9.46
CA ASP A 49 1.95 25.45 8.22
C ASP A 49 2.41 24.37 7.24
N MET A 50 3.04 23.32 7.73
CA MET A 50 3.46 22.21 6.90
C MET A 50 2.27 21.37 6.41
N CYS A 51 1.25 21.18 7.24
CA CYS A 51 0.02 20.49 6.83
C CYS A 51 -0.66 21.24 5.67
N LEU A 52 -0.72 22.56 5.75
CA LEU A 52 -1.26 23.40 4.68
C LEU A 52 -0.43 23.28 3.41
N LYS A 53 0.90 23.29 3.54
CA LYS A 53 1.81 23.14 2.41
C LYS A 53 1.66 21.78 1.73
N LEU A 54 1.51 20.72 2.50
CA LEU A 54 1.27 19.37 1.96
C LEU A 54 -0.07 19.28 1.24
N ALA A 55 -1.12 19.84 1.81
CA ALA A 55 -2.44 19.86 1.19
C ALA A 55 -2.39 20.61 -0.15
N GLU A 56 -1.71 21.75 -0.18
CA GLU A 56 -1.51 22.53 -1.41
C GLU A 56 -0.70 21.75 -2.44
N LEU A 57 0.39 21.09 -2.02
CA LEU A 57 1.22 20.27 -2.90
C LEU A 57 0.41 19.15 -3.56
N PHE A 58 -0.45 18.50 -2.82
CA PHE A 58 -1.29 17.41 -3.31
C PHE A 58 -2.60 17.88 -3.95
N GLN A 59 -2.86 19.19 -3.93
CA GLN A 59 -4.08 19.80 -4.48
C GLN A 59 -5.36 19.24 -3.83
N ILE A 60 -5.33 19.11 -2.52
CA ILE A 60 -6.45 18.67 -1.71
C ILE A 60 -6.71 19.67 -0.58
N SER A 61 -7.87 19.57 0.05
CA SER A 61 -8.15 20.41 1.21
C SER A 61 -7.41 19.88 2.45
N LEU A 62 -7.20 20.76 3.42
CA LEU A 62 -6.63 20.35 4.71
C LEU A 62 -7.52 19.30 5.38
N ASP A 63 -8.83 19.44 5.26
CA ASP A 63 -9.80 18.50 5.82
C ASP A 63 -9.63 17.10 5.21
N GLU A 64 -9.46 17.02 3.90
CA GLU A 64 -9.20 15.75 3.21
C GLU A 64 -7.89 15.10 3.70
N LEU A 65 -6.85 15.90 3.87
CA LEU A 65 -5.55 15.39 4.33
C LEU A 65 -5.61 14.88 5.78
N MET A 66 -6.31 15.60 6.66
CA MET A 66 -6.26 15.37 8.10
C MET A 66 -7.29 14.38 8.61
N PHE A 67 -8.48 14.37 8.03
CA PHE A 67 -9.63 13.71 8.64
C PHE A 67 -10.36 12.72 7.74
N GLU A 68 -10.31 12.87 6.45
CA GLU A 68 -11.05 11.96 5.58
C GLU A 68 -10.38 10.59 5.54
N LYS A 69 -11.19 9.57 5.76
CA LYS A 69 -10.74 8.19 5.65
C LYS A 69 -10.75 7.79 4.19
N ILE A 70 -9.56 7.53 3.65
CA ILE A 70 -9.44 7.09 2.27
C ILE A 70 -9.80 5.61 2.19
N SER A 71 -10.86 5.31 1.46
CA SER A 71 -11.23 3.93 1.17
C SER A 71 -10.70 3.57 -0.21
N CYS A 72 -9.39 3.34 -0.30
CA CYS A 72 -8.80 2.79 -1.50
C CYS A 72 -9.11 1.31 -1.57
N HIS A 73 -9.51 0.86 -2.74
CA HIS A 73 -9.75 -0.55 -2.98
C HIS A 73 -8.71 -1.08 -3.94
N TYR A 74 -8.12 -2.22 -3.58
CA TYR A 74 -7.12 -2.90 -4.40
C TYR A 74 -7.62 -4.27 -4.81
N PHE A 75 -7.15 -4.73 -5.94
CA PHE A 75 -7.48 -6.06 -6.45
C PHE A 75 -6.19 -6.86 -6.60
N LEU A 76 -6.15 -8.00 -5.96
CA LEU A 76 -5.02 -8.91 -6.02
C LEU A 76 -5.38 -10.11 -6.87
N GLY A 77 -4.69 -10.27 -8.00
CA GLY A 77 -4.79 -11.46 -8.83
C GLY A 77 -3.66 -12.42 -8.49
N ILE A 78 -4.00 -13.68 -8.25
CA ILE A 78 -3.04 -14.76 -8.01
C ILE A 78 -3.23 -15.80 -9.09
N ASP A 79 -2.19 -16.05 -9.88
CA ASP A 79 -2.18 -17.07 -10.91
C ASP A 79 -1.12 -18.10 -10.54
N GLY A 80 -1.58 -19.25 -10.02
CA GLY A 80 -0.74 -20.32 -9.55
C GLY A 80 -0.64 -21.46 -10.54
N GLY A 81 0.59 -21.83 -10.89
CA GLY A 81 0.89 -22.96 -11.75
C GLY A 81 1.86 -23.94 -11.08
N GLY A 82 2.18 -25.04 -11.80
CA GLY A 82 3.07 -26.06 -11.30
C GLY A 82 4.53 -25.62 -11.16
N THR A 83 4.94 -24.55 -11.80
CA THR A 83 6.33 -24.07 -11.78
C THR A 83 6.49 -22.74 -11.07
N LYS A 84 5.52 -21.84 -11.17
CA LYS A 84 5.58 -20.54 -10.50
C LYS A 84 4.18 -19.99 -10.21
N THR A 85 4.14 -19.08 -9.26
CA THR A 85 2.92 -18.37 -8.88
C THR A 85 3.14 -16.88 -9.07
N ALA A 86 2.24 -16.23 -9.80
CA ALA A 86 2.27 -14.78 -10.04
C ALA A 86 1.28 -14.09 -9.11
N PHE A 87 1.73 -13.00 -8.51
CA PHE A 87 0.90 -12.13 -7.67
C PHE A 87 0.92 -10.73 -8.26
N LYS A 88 -0.24 -10.20 -8.61
CA LYS A 88 -0.37 -8.89 -9.22
C LYS A 88 -1.39 -8.07 -8.45
N LEU A 89 -0.93 -6.97 -7.86
CA LEU A 89 -1.78 -6.04 -7.13
C LEU A 89 -2.04 -4.81 -8.00
N VAL A 90 -3.31 -4.51 -8.22
CA VAL A 90 -3.72 -3.32 -8.96
C VAL A 90 -4.60 -2.45 -8.07
N ASP A 91 -4.62 -1.14 -8.37
CA ASP A 91 -5.52 -0.22 -7.68
C ASP A 91 -6.91 -0.21 -8.35
N GLU A 92 -7.79 0.62 -7.83
CA GLU A 92 -9.17 0.74 -8.32
C GLU A 92 -9.25 1.24 -9.78
N ASN A 93 -8.18 1.86 -10.28
CA ASN A 93 -8.09 2.35 -11.66
C ASN A 93 -7.44 1.33 -12.61
N GLY A 94 -7.03 0.17 -12.09
CA GLY A 94 -6.36 -0.85 -12.88
C GLY A 94 -4.86 -0.68 -13.02
N ALA A 95 -4.27 0.32 -12.38
CA ALA A 95 -2.83 0.53 -12.41
C ALA A 95 -2.12 -0.50 -11.53
N VAL A 96 -1.02 -1.09 -12.02
CA VAL A 96 -0.25 -2.08 -11.28
C VAL A 96 0.50 -1.40 -10.14
N VAL A 97 0.16 -1.78 -8.91
CA VAL A 97 0.80 -1.28 -7.69
C VAL A 97 2.06 -2.10 -7.39
N ASN A 98 1.93 -3.42 -7.50
CA ASN A 98 3.06 -4.32 -7.26
C ASN A 98 2.84 -5.64 -8.00
N LYS A 99 3.94 -6.32 -8.33
CA LYS A 99 3.89 -7.60 -8.99
C LYS A 99 5.09 -8.42 -8.53
N ILE A 100 4.84 -9.63 -8.05
CA ILE A 100 5.90 -10.54 -7.62
C ILE A 100 5.63 -11.95 -8.16
N TYR A 101 6.68 -12.76 -8.15
CA TYR A 101 6.62 -14.16 -8.52
C TYR A 101 7.20 -15.02 -7.41
N LYS A 102 6.58 -16.17 -7.17
CA LYS A 102 7.05 -17.20 -6.25
C LYS A 102 7.14 -18.52 -6.98
N GLY A 103 7.67 -19.54 -6.31
CA GLY A 103 7.71 -20.89 -6.84
C GLY A 103 6.32 -21.53 -6.92
N SER A 104 6.31 -22.84 -7.17
CA SER A 104 5.06 -23.58 -7.26
C SER A 104 4.17 -23.42 -6.05
N SER A 105 2.88 -23.25 -6.28
CA SER A 105 1.85 -23.30 -5.23
C SER A 105 0.93 -24.50 -5.40
N ASN A 106 1.32 -25.48 -6.23
CA ASN A 106 0.53 -26.68 -6.45
C ASN A 106 0.73 -27.67 -5.30
N PRO A 107 -0.34 -27.97 -4.51
CA PRO A 107 -0.22 -28.88 -3.38
C PRO A 107 0.23 -30.29 -3.76
N ASN A 108 -0.04 -30.72 -5.00
CA ASN A 108 0.36 -32.04 -5.47
C ASN A 108 1.87 -32.15 -5.66
N ASP A 109 2.55 -31.03 -5.95
CA ASP A 109 3.98 -31.01 -6.18
C ASP A 109 4.80 -30.80 -4.90
N ILE A 110 4.34 -29.90 -4.01
CA ILE A 110 5.12 -29.43 -2.86
C ILE A 110 4.45 -29.71 -1.52
N GLY A 111 3.25 -30.27 -1.52
CA GLY A 111 2.46 -30.50 -0.33
C GLY A 111 1.62 -29.30 0.08
N MET A 112 0.57 -29.54 0.85
CA MET A 112 -0.39 -28.51 1.23
C MET A 112 0.23 -27.42 2.10
N GLU A 113 1.07 -27.79 3.07
CA GLU A 113 1.70 -26.82 3.96
C GLU A 113 2.61 -25.86 3.21
N ASN A 114 3.41 -26.38 2.29
CA ASN A 114 4.32 -25.58 1.47
C ASN A 114 3.55 -24.69 0.50
N ALA A 115 2.48 -25.20 -0.10
CA ALA A 115 1.63 -24.40 -0.97
C ALA A 115 1.00 -23.23 -0.22
N MET A 116 0.48 -23.47 0.97
CA MET A 116 -0.09 -22.41 1.81
C MET A 116 0.98 -21.38 2.24
N ALA A 117 2.19 -21.84 2.55
CA ALA A 117 3.29 -20.95 2.91
C ALA A 117 3.67 -20.02 1.73
N VAL A 118 3.75 -20.56 0.52
CA VAL A 118 4.02 -19.78 -0.69
C VAL A 118 2.96 -18.70 -0.91
N LEU A 119 1.69 -19.06 -0.77
CA LEU A 119 0.58 -18.11 -0.95
C LEU A 119 0.60 -17.02 0.11
N LYS A 120 0.75 -17.38 1.38
CA LYS A 120 0.79 -16.41 2.49
C LYS A 120 1.94 -15.43 2.34
N GLU A 121 3.12 -15.94 2.05
CA GLU A 121 4.32 -15.11 1.85
C GLU A 121 4.15 -14.16 0.65
N GLY A 122 3.65 -14.68 -0.47
CA GLY A 122 3.41 -13.89 -1.67
C GLY A 122 2.40 -12.77 -1.45
N ILE A 123 1.30 -13.08 -0.79
CA ILE A 123 0.26 -12.09 -0.46
C ILE A 123 0.83 -10.99 0.44
N SER A 124 1.56 -11.38 1.48
CA SER A 124 2.18 -10.43 2.41
C SER A 124 3.17 -9.50 1.70
N GLN A 125 4.01 -10.06 0.84
CA GLN A 125 5.03 -9.29 0.12
C GLN A 125 4.41 -8.36 -0.93
N VAL A 126 3.43 -8.82 -1.71
CA VAL A 126 2.83 -8.00 -2.75
C VAL A 126 1.98 -6.88 -2.17
N CYS A 127 1.31 -7.11 -1.06
CA CYS A 127 0.50 -6.08 -0.40
C CYS A 127 1.34 -5.07 0.39
N ASN A 128 2.52 -5.46 0.85
CA ASN A 128 3.53 -4.60 1.49
C ASN A 128 2.97 -3.46 2.34
N GLY A 129 2.24 -3.79 3.41
CA GLY A 129 1.69 -2.81 4.34
C GLY A 129 0.29 -2.30 4.00
N ILE A 130 -0.28 -2.72 2.89
CA ILE A 130 -1.67 -2.40 2.56
C ILE A 130 -2.59 -3.30 3.40
N PRO A 131 -3.55 -2.74 4.15
CA PRO A 131 -4.47 -3.54 4.93
C PRO A 131 -5.28 -4.51 4.07
N PHE A 132 -5.37 -5.76 4.48
CA PHE A 132 -6.12 -6.77 3.73
C PHE A 132 -7.61 -6.44 3.60
N SER A 133 -8.15 -5.64 4.53
CA SER A 133 -9.54 -5.15 4.44
C SER A 133 -9.80 -4.30 3.20
N GLN A 134 -8.75 -3.75 2.60
CA GLN A 134 -8.84 -2.95 1.38
C GLN A 134 -8.56 -3.75 0.10
N VAL A 135 -8.35 -5.05 0.21
CA VAL A 135 -7.94 -5.90 -0.92
C VAL A 135 -9.00 -6.96 -1.20
N THR A 136 -9.43 -7.04 -2.46
CA THR A 136 -10.25 -8.16 -2.95
C THR A 136 -9.33 -9.10 -3.73
N MET A 137 -9.34 -10.37 -3.36
CA MET A 137 -8.47 -11.37 -3.99
C MET A 137 -9.23 -12.23 -5.00
N PHE A 138 -8.58 -12.46 -6.13
CA PHE A 138 -9.00 -13.41 -7.14
C PHE A 138 -7.89 -14.43 -7.34
N ALA A 139 -8.17 -15.70 -7.13
CA ALA A 139 -7.15 -16.74 -7.25
C ALA A 139 -7.55 -17.75 -8.32
N GLY A 140 -6.68 -17.91 -9.32
CA GLY A 140 -6.75 -19.00 -10.29
C GLY A 140 -5.63 -19.98 -10.01
N LEU A 141 -5.93 -21.05 -9.30
CA LEU A 141 -4.93 -22.03 -8.91
C LEU A 141 -5.19 -23.33 -9.66
N SER A 142 -4.14 -23.83 -10.36
CA SER A 142 -4.17 -25.15 -10.97
C SER A 142 -3.67 -26.16 -9.95
N GLY A 143 -4.43 -27.19 -9.73
CA GLY A 143 -4.08 -28.22 -8.77
C GLY A 143 -4.46 -29.61 -9.25
#